data_101731904544ba09fe258ccc0603de39
#
_entry.id   101731904544ba09fe258ccc0603de39
#
_cell.length_a   1.000
_cell.length_b   1.000
_cell.length_c   1.000
_cell.angle_alpha   90.00
_cell.angle_beta   90.00
_cell.angle_gamma   90.00
#
_symmetry.space_group_name_H-M   'P 1'
#
loop_
_entity.id
_entity.type
_entity.pdbx_description
1 polymer ?
#
loop_
_entity_poly.entity_id
_entity_poly.type
_entity_poly.pdbx_seq_one_letter_code
_entity_poly.pdbx_strand_id
1 'polypeptide(L)'
;LDDFLFLHSQPLPLKKAGLAEVVKVAVVKDASFFNWLETNASALTVCERDALEYAVEHSALLHASHIACGGDAFELGSSRPLDFGHWAAHYMETMSGYTLGHAEAVSVGMCLDILYSVRKGWLPAAEAERIISVLKTLGLPVFLGGHLTVLMLTGIGRGKDVHEIDAALMEECIREMQEAAGYSVQE
;
A
#
# COMPACT_ATOMS: atom_id res chain seq x y z
N LEU A 1 14.66 17.52 7.92
CA LEU A 1 14.41 18.67 7.02
C LEU A 1 14.26 18.12 5.61
N ASP A 2 13.03 18.11 5.08
CA ASP A 2 12.77 17.66 3.73
C ASP A 2 12.78 18.88 2.79
N ASP A 3 13.57 18.80 1.72
CA ASP A 3 13.64 19.85 0.71
C ASP A 3 13.01 19.33 -0.60
N PHE A 4 11.89 19.91 -0.98
CA PHE A 4 11.16 19.56 -2.20
C PHE A 4 11.96 19.76 -3.49
N LEU A 5 13.06 20.52 -3.48
CA LEU A 5 13.96 20.62 -4.62
C LEU A 5 14.54 19.25 -5.01
N PHE A 6 14.85 18.39 -4.03
CA PHE A 6 15.29 17.01 -4.30
C PHE A 6 14.18 16.17 -4.90
N LEU A 7 12.94 16.32 -4.40
CA LEU A 7 11.78 15.64 -4.97
C LEU A 7 11.58 16.03 -6.44
N HIS A 8 11.72 17.30 -6.78
CA HIS A 8 11.56 17.77 -8.16
C HIS A 8 12.64 17.24 -9.11
N SER A 9 13.85 17.01 -8.61
CA SER A 9 14.96 16.46 -9.40
C SER A 9 14.85 14.97 -9.72
N GLN A 10 13.97 14.24 -9.05
CA GLN A 10 13.81 12.81 -9.26
C GLN A 10 13.15 12.49 -10.62
N PRO A 11 13.53 11.37 -11.28
CA PRO A 11 12.82 10.85 -12.44
C PRO A 11 11.36 10.53 -12.14
N LEU A 12 10.49 10.73 -13.13
CA LEU A 12 9.05 10.49 -12.99
C LEU A 12 8.68 9.09 -12.46
N PRO A 13 9.33 7.99 -12.90
CA PRO A 13 9.03 6.66 -12.36
C PRO A 13 9.28 6.55 -10.85
N LEU A 14 10.35 7.18 -10.33
CA LEU A 14 10.65 7.14 -8.89
C LEU A 14 9.66 7.97 -8.07
N LYS A 15 9.23 9.12 -8.60
CA LYS A 15 8.16 9.92 -7.96
C LYS A 15 6.86 9.12 -7.84
N LYS A 16 6.47 8.44 -8.93
CA LYS A 16 5.28 7.59 -8.95
C LYS A 16 5.41 6.40 -7.99
N ALA A 17 6.56 5.75 -7.98
CA ALA A 17 6.83 4.65 -7.07
C ALA A 17 6.61 5.07 -5.61
N GLY A 18 7.12 6.23 -5.21
CA GLY A 18 6.91 6.78 -3.86
C GLY A 18 5.44 6.98 -3.46
N LEU A 19 4.52 7.14 -4.42
CA LEU A 19 3.10 7.27 -4.14
C LEU A 19 2.47 5.99 -3.55
N ALA A 20 3.10 4.81 -3.70
CA ALA A 20 2.64 3.59 -3.02
C ALA A 20 2.67 3.75 -1.49
N GLU A 21 3.76 4.34 -0.96
CA GLU A 21 3.89 4.63 0.46
C GLU A 21 2.88 5.67 0.94
N VAL A 22 2.63 6.70 0.12
CA VAL A 22 1.62 7.73 0.42
C VAL A 22 0.23 7.12 0.54
N VAL A 23 -0.16 6.25 -0.41
CA VAL A 23 -1.44 5.53 -0.36
C VAL A 23 -1.51 4.63 0.87
N LYS A 24 -0.43 3.89 1.18
CA LYS A 24 -0.35 3.05 2.37
C LYS A 24 -0.65 3.84 3.65
N VAL A 25 0.07 4.94 3.85
CA VAL A 25 -0.10 5.79 5.05
C VAL A 25 -1.53 6.32 5.14
N ALA A 26 -2.11 6.79 4.04
CA ALA A 26 -3.48 7.31 4.00
C ALA A 26 -4.51 6.23 4.36
N VAL A 27 -4.42 5.07 3.73
CA VAL A 27 -5.35 3.94 3.93
C VAL A 27 -5.33 3.45 5.38
N VAL A 28 -4.16 3.46 6.02
CA VAL A 28 -3.98 2.94 7.39
C VAL A 28 -4.29 4.00 8.46
N LYS A 29 -4.03 5.28 8.18
CA LYS A 29 -4.03 6.34 9.21
C LYS A 29 -5.11 7.40 9.06
N ASP A 30 -5.52 7.73 7.84
CA ASP A 30 -6.36 8.92 7.63
C ASP A 30 -7.29 8.78 6.42
N ALA A 31 -8.56 8.50 6.69
CA ALA A 31 -9.58 8.39 5.66
C ALA A 31 -9.82 9.71 4.90
N SER A 32 -9.61 10.87 5.55
CA SER A 32 -9.78 12.17 4.90
C SER A 32 -8.65 12.41 3.89
N PHE A 33 -7.44 12.02 4.24
CA PHE A 33 -6.30 12.07 3.33
C PHE A 33 -6.47 11.09 2.18
N PHE A 34 -6.99 9.88 2.42
CA PHE A 34 -7.34 8.96 1.35
C PHE A 34 -8.37 9.55 0.37
N ASN A 35 -9.43 10.18 0.87
CA ASN A 35 -10.42 10.84 0.02
C ASN A 35 -9.79 11.97 -0.82
N TRP A 36 -8.84 12.70 -0.26
CA TRP A 36 -8.09 13.71 -0.98
C TRP A 36 -7.23 13.08 -2.10
N LEU A 37 -6.53 11.96 -1.80
CA LEU A 37 -5.73 11.22 -2.81
C LEU A 37 -6.61 10.73 -3.96
N GLU A 38 -7.77 10.17 -3.66
CA GLU A 38 -8.74 9.70 -4.65
C GLU A 38 -9.19 10.85 -5.58
N THR A 39 -9.50 12.01 -5.01
CA THR A 39 -9.92 13.19 -5.77
C THR A 39 -8.79 13.75 -6.65
N ASN A 40 -7.55 13.68 -6.18
CA ASN A 40 -6.38 14.26 -6.85
C ASN A 40 -5.54 13.22 -7.60
N ALA A 41 -6.01 11.98 -7.75
CA ALA A 41 -5.25 10.88 -8.36
C ALA A 41 -4.76 11.21 -9.78
N SER A 42 -5.55 11.93 -10.58
CA SER A 42 -5.15 12.34 -11.93
C SER A 42 -3.98 13.33 -11.92
N ALA A 43 -3.96 14.30 -11.02
CA ALA A 43 -2.86 15.24 -10.85
C ALA A 43 -1.59 14.52 -10.35
N LEU A 44 -1.75 13.59 -9.41
CA LEU A 44 -0.66 12.78 -8.88
C LEU A 44 -0.07 11.84 -9.94
N THR A 45 -0.88 11.32 -10.88
CA THR A 45 -0.40 10.48 -11.98
C THR A 45 0.63 11.16 -12.86
N VAL A 46 0.53 12.47 -13.02
CA VAL A 46 1.50 13.28 -13.77
C VAL A 46 2.52 13.96 -12.85
N CYS A 47 2.47 13.67 -11.56
CA CYS A 47 3.28 14.29 -10.50
C CYS A 47 3.20 15.83 -10.57
N GLU A 48 1.96 16.34 -10.72
CA GLU A 48 1.70 17.76 -10.63
C GLU A 48 2.30 18.30 -9.31
N ARG A 49 2.95 19.45 -9.38
CA ARG A 49 3.85 19.92 -8.34
C ARG A 49 3.17 20.08 -6.99
N ASP A 50 2.10 20.84 -6.93
CA ASP A 50 1.45 21.22 -5.68
C ASP A 50 0.74 19.99 -5.05
N ALA A 51 0.16 19.13 -5.89
CA ALA A 51 -0.45 17.88 -5.45
C ALA A 51 0.59 16.90 -4.89
N LEU A 52 1.75 16.77 -5.55
CA LEU A 52 2.82 15.90 -5.10
C LEU A 52 3.46 16.40 -3.80
N GLU A 53 3.77 17.70 -3.70
CA GLU A 53 4.31 18.30 -2.47
C GLU A 53 3.36 18.08 -1.29
N TYR A 54 2.08 18.38 -1.47
CA TYR A 54 1.07 18.14 -0.43
C TYR A 54 0.99 16.67 -0.01
N ALA A 55 0.96 15.75 -0.97
CA ALA A 55 0.86 14.32 -0.69
C ALA A 55 2.07 13.81 0.12
N VAL A 56 3.27 14.24 -0.24
CA VAL A 56 4.52 13.86 0.45
C VAL A 56 4.56 14.48 1.84
N GLU A 57 4.28 15.78 1.97
CA GLU A 57 4.29 16.48 3.27
C GLU A 57 3.29 15.85 4.24
N HIS A 58 2.05 15.67 3.80
CA HIS A 58 0.99 15.12 4.66
C HIS A 58 1.30 13.69 5.10
N SER A 59 1.78 12.84 4.19
CA SER A 59 2.23 11.49 4.50
C SER A 59 3.39 11.48 5.50
N ALA A 60 4.38 12.34 5.32
CA ALA A 60 5.53 12.47 6.23
C ALA A 60 5.10 12.93 7.63
N LEU A 61 4.15 13.85 7.73
CA LEU A 61 3.60 14.32 9.02
C LEU A 61 2.83 13.22 9.74
N LEU A 62 2.02 12.43 9.04
CA LEU A 62 1.30 11.28 9.61
C LEU A 62 2.29 10.21 10.11
N HIS A 63 3.34 9.93 9.34
CA HIS A 63 4.39 8.99 9.72
C HIS A 63 5.18 9.49 10.94
N ALA A 64 5.64 10.74 10.92
CA ALA A 64 6.35 11.34 12.04
C ALA A 64 5.50 11.37 13.32
N SER A 65 4.21 11.68 13.20
CA SER A 65 3.27 11.63 14.32
C SER A 65 3.10 10.22 14.87
N HIS A 66 3.06 9.21 14.00
CA HIS A 66 2.99 7.81 14.43
C HIS A 66 4.22 7.42 15.25
N ILE A 67 5.42 7.75 14.78
CA ILE A 67 6.68 7.46 15.50
C ILE A 67 6.73 8.23 16.83
N ALA A 68 6.38 9.51 16.82
CA ALA A 68 6.50 10.35 18.00
C ALA A 68 5.45 10.06 19.09
N CYS A 69 4.22 9.70 18.70
CA CYS A 69 3.08 9.59 19.61
C CYS A 69 2.52 8.17 19.74
N GLY A 70 2.99 7.22 18.94
CA GLY A 70 2.50 5.83 18.92
C GLY A 70 2.93 4.96 20.11
N GLY A 71 3.81 5.46 20.98
CA GLY A 71 4.29 4.74 22.15
C GLY A 71 5.35 3.67 21.86
N ASP A 72 5.62 3.38 20.59
CA ASP A 72 6.65 2.43 20.13
C ASP A 72 7.45 3.06 18.99
N ALA A 73 8.32 4.01 19.34
CA ALA A 73 9.10 4.80 18.38
C ALA A 73 10.07 3.95 17.52
N PHE A 74 10.34 2.72 17.91
CA PHE A 74 11.23 1.79 17.19
C PHE A 74 10.49 0.60 16.60
N GLU A 75 9.15 0.60 16.65
CA GLU A 75 8.29 -0.48 16.14
C GLU A 75 8.72 -1.88 16.62
N LEU A 76 9.12 -1.98 17.89
CA LEU A 76 9.54 -3.24 18.54
C LEU A 76 8.33 -4.10 18.93
N GLY A 77 7.14 -3.51 18.96
CA GLY A 77 5.89 -4.19 19.27
C GLY A 77 5.37 -5.05 18.12
N SER A 78 4.28 -5.77 18.40
CA SER A 78 3.58 -6.61 17.42
C SER A 78 2.67 -5.81 16.49
N SER A 79 2.31 -4.58 16.85
CA SER A 79 1.43 -3.71 16.07
C SER A 79 2.24 -2.76 15.20
N ARG A 80 2.33 -3.08 13.93
CA ARG A 80 3.09 -2.30 12.93
C ARG A 80 2.17 -1.82 11.81
N PRO A 81 1.35 -0.79 12.05
CA PRO A 81 0.36 -0.36 11.06
C PRO A 81 0.99 0.08 9.73
N LEU A 82 2.25 0.53 9.74
CA LEU A 82 2.94 0.95 8.51
C LEU A 82 3.59 -0.22 7.74
N ASP A 83 3.56 -1.45 8.30
CA ASP A 83 3.97 -2.67 7.59
C ASP A 83 2.87 -3.22 6.64
N PHE A 84 1.74 -2.54 6.54
CA PHE A 84 0.67 -2.90 5.60
C PHE A 84 1.22 -3.08 4.18
N GLY A 85 1.03 -4.27 3.60
CA GLY A 85 1.60 -4.67 2.31
C GLY A 85 3.07 -5.12 2.34
N HIS A 86 3.84 -4.82 3.41
CA HIS A 86 5.29 -5.01 3.42
C HIS A 86 5.74 -6.45 3.56
N TRP A 87 5.00 -7.29 4.26
CA TRP A 87 5.37 -8.68 4.44
C TRP A 87 5.49 -9.43 3.11
N ALA A 88 4.52 -9.23 2.20
CA ALA A 88 4.56 -9.78 0.86
C ALA A 88 5.61 -9.06 -0.01
N ALA A 89 5.75 -7.74 0.15
CA ALA A 89 6.70 -6.94 -0.61
C ALA A 89 8.14 -7.44 -0.45
N HIS A 90 8.64 -7.56 0.78
CA HIS A 90 10.01 -8.02 1.04
C HIS A 90 10.29 -9.42 0.49
N TYR A 91 9.28 -10.31 0.52
CA TYR A 91 9.41 -11.63 -0.06
C TYR A 91 9.51 -11.58 -1.59
N MET A 92 8.65 -10.77 -2.23
CA MET A 92 8.68 -10.56 -3.67
C MET A 92 9.97 -9.91 -4.16
N GLU A 93 10.50 -8.92 -3.44
CA GLU A 93 11.81 -8.31 -3.72
C GLU A 93 12.91 -9.37 -3.74
N THR A 94 12.95 -10.22 -2.72
CA THR A 94 13.95 -11.29 -2.61
C THR A 94 13.79 -12.33 -3.73
N MET A 95 12.57 -12.80 -3.99
CA MET A 95 12.30 -13.80 -5.03
C MET A 95 12.61 -13.30 -6.43
N SER A 96 12.39 -12.02 -6.70
CA SER A 96 12.71 -11.40 -7.99
C SER A 96 14.21 -11.10 -8.17
N GLY A 97 15.05 -11.39 -7.18
CA GLY A 97 16.44 -10.96 -7.17
C GLY A 97 16.57 -9.43 -7.18
N TYR A 98 15.62 -8.74 -6.52
CA TYR A 98 15.53 -7.27 -6.46
C TYR A 98 15.34 -6.58 -7.82
N THR A 99 14.78 -7.28 -8.81
CA THR A 99 14.37 -6.69 -10.09
C THR A 99 13.01 -5.99 -9.98
N LEU A 100 12.15 -6.44 -9.08
CA LEU A 100 10.92 -5.75 -8.69
C LEU A 100 11.28 -4.64 -7.69
N GLY A 101 10.88 -3.40 -7.97
CA GLY A 101 11.13 -2.27 -7.09
C GLY A 101 10.30 -2.34 -5.81
N HIS A 102 10.84 -1.82 -4.69
CA HIS A 102 10.19 -1.86 -3.38
C HIS A 102 8.75 -1.33 -3.41
N ALA A 103 8.56 -0.14 -3.96
CA ALA A 103 7.24 0.49 -4.01
C ALA A 103 6.22 -0.28 -4.87
N GLU A 104 6.69 -0.92 -5.95
CA GLU A 104 5.88 -1.81 -6.77
C GLU A 104 5.47 -3.04 -5.97
N ALA A 105 6.41 -3.65 -5.25
CA ALA A 105 6.15 -4.78 -4.37
C ALA A 105 5.16 -4.43 -3.24
N VAL A 106 5.31 -3.25 -2.61
CA VAL A 106 4.39 -2.76 -1.56
C VAL A 106 2.99 -2.54 -2.13
N SER A 107 2.85 -1.97 -3.31
CA SER A 107 1.53 -1.79 -3.95
C SER A 107 0.80 -3.12 -4.14
N VAL A 108 1.52 -4.13 -4.60
CA VAL A 108 0.98 -5.49 -4.78
C VAL A 108 0.64 -6.13 -3.44
N GLY A 109 1.52 -6.02 -2.45
CA GLY A 109 1.28 -6.54 -1.10
C GLY A 109 0.04 -5.91 -0.45
N MET A 110 -0.16 -4.59 -0.63
CA MET A 110 -1.39 -3.93 -0.19
C MET A 110 -2.64 -4.52 -0.84
N CYS A 111 -2.61 -4.81 -2.15
CA CYS A 111 -3.77 -5.41 -2.83
C CYS A 111 -4.08 -6.80 -2.28
N LEU A 112 -3.07 -7.60 -1.94
CA LEU A 112 -3.26 -8.91 -1.33
C LEU A 112 -3.93 -8.78 0.05
N ASP A 113 -3.43 -7.90 0.90
CA ASP A 113 -3.97 -7.63 2.24
C ASP A 113 -5.41 -7.09 2.18
N ILE A 114 -5.70 -6.23 1.20
CA ILE A 114 -7.04 -5.69 0.91
C ILE A 114 -7.99 -6.83 0.53
N LEU A 115 -7.59 -7.68 -0.41
CA LEU A 115 -8.42 -8.78 -0.90
C LEU A 115 -8.72 -9.77 0.23
N TYR A 116 -7.71 -10.14 1.03
CA TYR A 116 -7.89 -10.97 2.21
C TYR A 116 -8.87 -10.34 3.21
N SER A 117 -8.74 -9.03 3.48
CA SER A 117 -9.64 -8.31 4.39
C SER A 117 -11.09 -8.31 3.91
N VAL A 118 -11.32 -8.22 2.59
CA VAL A 118 -12.66 -8.36 1.99
C VAL A 118 -13.20 -9.78 2.19
N ARG A 119 -12.39 -10.81 1.90
CA ARG A 119 -12.78 -12.21 2.05
C ARG A 119 -13.12 -12.59 3.49
N LYS A 120 -12.43 -11.98 4.47
CA LYS A 120 -12.77 -12.12 5.90
C LYS A 120 -13.98 -11.28 6.34
N GLY A 121 -14.56 -10.48 5.46
CA GLY A 121 -15.68 -9.59 5.78
C GLY A 121 -15.31 -8.42 6.70
N TRP A 122 -14.02 -8.07 6.79
CA TRP A 122 -13.53 -6.95 7.62
C TRP A 122 -13.55 -5.63 6.87
N LEU A 123 -13.27 -5.67 5.56
CA LEU A 123 -13.28 -4.51 4.66
C LEU A 123 -14.47 -4.63 3.69
N PRO A 124 -15.33 -3.59 3.57
CA PRO A 124 -16.35 -3.57 2.53
C PRO A 124 -15.74 -3.59 1.13
N ALA A 125 -16.31 -4.39 0.22
CA ALA A 125 -15.82 -4.50 -1.16
C ALA A 125 -15.75 -3.14 -1.87
N ALA A 126 -16.71 -2.26 -1.63
CA ALA A 126 -16.70 -0.91 -2.21
C ALA A 126 -15.51 -0.05 -1.75
N GLU A 127 -15.05 -0.19 -0.49
CA GLU A 127 -13.85 0.50 -0.02
C GLU A 127 -12.59 -0.10 -0.66
N ALA A 128 -12.53 -1.42 -0.81
CA ALA A 128 -11.44 -2.10 -1.49
C ALA A 128 -11.32 -1.66 -2.95
N GLU A 129 -12.43 -1.60 -3.68
CA GLU A 129 -12.46 -1.12 -5.07
C GLU A 129 -11.92 0.31 -5.21
N ARG A 130 -12.27 1.20 -4.29
CA ARG A 130 -11.75 2.57 -4.25
C ARG A 130 -10.23 2.60 -4.11
N ILE A 131 -9.69 1.83 -3.16
CA ILE A 131 -8.23 1.78 -2.91
C ILE A 131 -7.50 1.24 -4.14
N ILE A 132 -7.97 0.12 -4.69
CA ILE A 132 -7.38 -0.50 -5.89
C ILE A 132 -7.49 0.42 -7.10
N SER A 133 -8.59 1.16 -7.24
CA SER A 133 -8.77 2.15 -8.31
C SER A 133 -7.76 3.30 -8.22
N VAL A 134 -7.48 3.79 -7.01
CA VAL A 134 -6.43 4.82 -6.79
C VAL A 134 -5.07 4.28 -7.20
N LEU A 135 -4.67 3.08 -6.74
CA LEU A 135 -3.39 2.46 -7.11
C LEU A 135 -3.25 2.31 -8.64
N LYS A 136 -4.29 1.80 -9.31
CA LYS A 136 -4.32 1.68 -10.78
C LYS A 136 -4.20 3.03 -11.48
N THR A 137 -4.92 4.05 -11.01
CA THR A 137 -4.89 5.39 -11.59
C THR A 137 -3.50 6.00 -11.48
N LEU A 138 -2.81 5.77 -10.37
CA LEU A 138 -1.42 6.20 -10.16
C LEU A 138 -0.41 5.42 -11.04
N GLY A 139 -0.85 4.35 -11.70
CA GLY A 139 0.00 3.49 -12.51
C GLY A 139 0.87 2.54 -11.68
N LEU A 140 0.44 2.27 -10.44
CA LEU A 140 1.09 1.31 -9.56
C LEU A 140 0.59 -0.11 -9.85
N PRO A 141 1.45 -1.14 -9.80
CA PRO A 141 1.03 -2.52 -10.00
C PRO A 141 0.14 -3.00 -8.86
N VAL A 142 -0.80 -3.87 -9.16
CA VAL A 142 -1.79 -4.37 -8.21
C VAL A 142 -1.74 -5.89 -8.06
N PHE A 143 -0.54 -6.50 -8.21
CA PHE A 143 -0.44 -7.98 -8.27
C PHE A 143 0.87 -8.63 -7.80
N LEU A 144 0.82 -9.70 -6.97
CA LEU A 144 1.71 -10.86 -6.62
C LEU A 144 1.95 -11.16 -5.12
N GLY A 145 2.18 -12.44 -4.71
CA GLY A 145 2.08 -12.98 -3.37
C GLY A 145 3.33 -13.46 -2.58
N GLY A 146 3.18 -13.81 -1.28
CA GLY A 146 4.18 -14.34 -0.33
C GLY A 146 3.75 -14.41 1.16
N HIS A 147 4.58 -14.82 2.14
CA HIS A 147 4.23 -15.15 3.56
C HIS A 147 4.57 -14.08 4.63
N LEU A 148 4.13 -14.12 5.81
CA LEU A 148 3.20 -13.52 6.76
C LEU A 148 3.81 -12.86 8.01
N THR A 149 3.41 -11.68 8.42
CA THR A 149 2.68 -11.15 9.60
C THR A 149 2.01 -9.82 9.22
N VAL A 150 0.74 -9.56 9.60
CA VAL A 150 -0.09 -8.70 8.76
C VAL A 150 -0.98 -7.75 9.55
N LEU A 151 -0.99 -6.46 9.17
CA LEU A 151 -2.11 -5.58 9.45
C LEU A 151 -3.13 -5.71 8.31
N MET A 152 -4.38 -6.04 8.66
CA MET A 152 -5.49 -6.10 7.71
C MET A 152 -6.43 -4.92 7.88
N LEU A 153 -7.06 -4.48 6.79
CA LEU A 153 -7.99 -3.38 6.84
C LEU A 153 -9.38 -3.84 7.32
N THR A 154 -9.98 -3.03 8.19
CA THR A 154 -11.40 -3.10 8.58
C THR A 154 -12.20 -1.93 7.99
N GLY A 155 -11.55 -1.02 7.28
CA GLY A 155 -12.06 0.16 6.60
C GLY A 155 -10.91 1.09 6.25
N ILE A 156 -11.13 2.06 5.33
CA ILE A 156 -10.13 3.10 5.02
C ILE A 156 -9.85 3.91 6.30
N GLY A 157 -8.58 4.06 6.66
CA GLY A 157 -8.14 4.71 7.90
C GLY A 157 -8.28 3.85 9.16
N ARG A 158 -8.61 2.55 9.02
CA ARG A 158 -8.77 1.61 10.15
C ARG A 158 -8.13 0.27 9.84
N GLY A 159 -7.16 -0.13 10.64
CA GLY A 159 -6.48 -1.42 10.56
C GLY A 159 -6.80 -2.34 11.73
N LYS A 160 -6.50 -3.61 11.58
CA LYS A 160 -6.58 -4.66 12.60
C LYS A 160 -5.36 -5.57 12.49
N ASP A 161 -4.69 -5.83 13.61
CA ASP A 161 -3.63 -6.81 13.67
C ASP A 161 -4.19 -8.23 13.53
N VAL A 162 -3.54 -9.04 12.71
CA VAL A 162 -3.88 -10.44 12.49
C VAL A 162 -2.64 -11.28 12.71
N HIS A 163 -2.74 -12.24 13.61
CA HIS A 163 -1.64 -13.13 14.00
C HIS A 163 -1.72 -14.53 13.40
N GLU A 164 -2.85 -14.84 12.77
CA GLU A 164 -3.07 -16.09 12.03
C GLU A 164 -3.72 -15.75 10.70
N ILE A 165 -3.23 -16.36 9.63
CA ILE A 165 -3.83 -16.26 8.30
C ILE A 165 -4.33 -17.62 7.87
N ASP A 166 -5.53 -17.63 7.32
CA ASP A 166 -6.07 -18.74 6.59
C ASP A 166 -5.30 -18.89 5.27
N ALA A 167 -4.37 -19.86 5.25
CA ALA A 167 -3.50 -20.08 4.09
C ALA A 167 -4.31 -20.44 2.83
N ALA A 168 -5.38 -21.24 2.97
CA ALA A 168 -6.22 -21.64 1.84
C ALA A 168 -6.95 -20.43 1.24
N LEU A 169 -7.47 -19.54 2.10
CA LEU A 169 -8.10 -18.30 1.66
C LEU A 169 -7.09 -17.35 1.02
N MET A 170 -5.86 -17.30 1.54
CA MET A 170 -4.79 -16.47 0.96
C MET A 170 -4.38 -16.98 -0.42
N GLU A 171 -4.24 -18.30 -0.62
CA GLU A 171 -3.97 -18.90 -1.92
C GLU A 171 -5.10 -18.64 -2.92
N GLU A 172 -6.35 -18.66 -2.48
CA GLU A 172 -7.50 -18.27 -3.31
C GLU A 172 -7.42 -16.82 -3.75
N CYS A 173 -7.09 -15.90 -2.82
CA CYS A 173 -6.89 -14.49 -3.12
C CYS A 173 -5.76 -14.27 -4.14
N ILE A 174 -4.64 -14.98 -3.99
CA ILE A 174 -3.52 -14.94 -4.94
C ILE A 174 -3.97 -15.39 -6.33
N ARG A 175 -4.70 -16.49 -6.41
CA ARG A 175 -5.20 -17.03 -7.68
C ARG A 175 -6.16 -16.07 -8.38
N GLU A 176 -7.11 -15.51 -7.63
CA GLU A 176 -8.06 -14.52 -8.15
C GLU A 176 -7.34 -13.28 -8.71
N MET A 177 -6.31 -12.82 -8.00
CA MET A 177 -5.45 -11.75 -8.49
C MET A 177 -4.74 -12.18 -9.81
N GLN A 178 -4.22 -13.40 -9.94
CA GLN A 178 -3.59 -13.93 -11.15
C GLN A 178 -4.56 -13.94 -12.34
N GLU A 179 -5.75 -14.40 -12.16
CA GLU A 179 -6.79 -14.42 -13.18
C GLU A 179 -7.16 -12.99 -13.64
N ALA A 180 -7.32 -12.06 -12.70
CA ALA A 180 -7.63 -10.66 -12.99
C ALA A 180 -6.51 -9.93 -13.78
N ALA A 181 -5.26 -10.40 -13.67
CA ALA A 181 -4.13 -9.87 -14.43
C ALA A 181 -3.91 -10.57 -15.79
N GLY A 182 -4.72 -11.59 -16.13
CA GLY A 182 -4.61 -12.33 -17.38
C GLY A 182 -3.47 -13.36 -17.42
N TYR A 183 -2.92 -13.74 -16.27
CA TYR A 183 -1.98 -14.85 -16.17
C TYR A 183 -2.74 -16.16 -16.03
N SER A 184 -2.66 -17.04 -17.05
CA SER A 184 -3.10 -18.43 -16.92
C SER A 184 -2.04 -19.16 -16.09
N VAL A 185 -2.45 -19.75 -14.96
CA VAL A 185 -1.62 -20.72 -14.24
C VAL A 185 -1.50 -21.95 -15.15
N GLN A 186 -0.33 -22.18 -15.73
CA GLN A 186 -0.03 -23.50 -16.32
C GLN A 186 0.24 -24.45 -15.15
N GLU A 187 -0.60 -25.48 -15.01
CA GLU A 187 -0.41 -26.60 -14.09
C GLU A 187 0.93 -27.35 -14.35
#